data_cb653e858fe99f785bf72e2bbc8d8105
#
_entry.id   cb653e858fe99f785bf72e2bbc8d8105
#
_cell.length_a   1.000
_cell.length_b   1.000
_cell.length_c   1.000
_cell.angle_alpha   90.00
_cell.angle_beta   90.00
_cell.angle_gamma   90.00
#
_symmetry.space_group_name_H-M   'P 1'
#
loop_
_entity.id
_entity.type
_entity.pdbx_description
1 polymer ?
#
loop_
_entity_poly.entity_id
_entity_poly.type
_entity_poly.pdbx_seq_one_letter_code
_entity_poly.pdbx_strand_id
1 'polypeptide(L)'
;MKIYSDLSNADYHSMSDHVSSSFVKAVAKHSIQRAMKKFDPTPALIFGDAMHTYFEDRLAFVRRFVVFDDTEIVAKILEQRPEISVPSMTREYKTFKAEFEQSVKDDQTVITQYEMQSIEYMYKSAVDNTGLQSIYQDFDHDDIWDEYSFLTNEPDFHGLNYRVRPDRLLVKDEQPVVIIDWKSCRDASERAFRADFWKFRYDLQAAFYCNLLEVPMDQFFYVAIEKEFPYNSAVFSLNEDTQMKAMRELELIKERIGKWKENPSPETSGLANANTITYL
;
A
#
# COMPACT_ATOMS: atom_id res chain seq x y z
N MET A 1 14.08 -15.30 -10.97
CA MET A 1 13.65 -14.33 -9.92
C MET A 1 14.10 -14.83 -8.57
N LYS A 2 14.51 -13.94 -7.63
CA LYS A 2 14.80 -14.29 -6.23
C LYS A 2 13.56 -14.02 -5.38
N ILE A 3 13.27 -14.90 -4.43
CA ILE A 3 12.12 -14.82 -3.54
C ILE A 3 12.63 -14.70 -2.11
N TYR A 4 12.07 -13.79 -1.33
CA TYR A 4 12.42 -13.57 0.07
C TYR A 4 11.13 -13.49 0.90
N SER A 5 11.06 -14.30 1.95
CA SER A 5 9.95 -14.29 2.91
C SER A 5 10.14 -13.30 4.06
N ASP A 6 11.38 -12.84 4.28
CA ASP A 6 11.79 -12.09 5.47
C ASP A 6 12.58 -10.80 5.17
N LEU A 7 12.51 -10.30 3.93
CA LEU A 7 13.21 -9.08 3.56
C LEU A 7 12.60 -7.87 4.29
N SER A 8 13.42 -7.16 5.08
CA SER A 8 12.94 -5.99 5.82
C SER A 8 12.40 -4.89 4.89
N ASN A 9 11.45 -4.07 5.37
CA ASN A 9 10.95 -2.90 4.62
C ASN A 9 12.09 -1.93 4.25
N ALA A 10 13.04 -1.72 5.16
CA ALA A 10 14.19 -0.85 4.92
C ALA A 10 15.05 -1.38 3.77
N ASP A 11 15.39 -2.68 3.78
CA ASP A 11 16.19 -3.31 2.73
C ASP A 11 15.44 -3.30 1.40
N TYR A 12 14.15 -3.69 1.39
CA TYR A 12 13.32 -3.65 0.19
C TYR A 12 13.28 -2.25 -0.42
N HIS A 13 13.07 -1.20 0.37
CA HIS A 13 13.02 0.17 -0.14
C HIS A 13 14.39 0.77 -0.49
N SER A 14 15.48 0.22 0.03
CA SER A 14 16.85 0.67 -0.30
C SER A 14 17.30 0.29 -1.71
N MET A 15 16.67 -0.72 -2.33
CA MET A 15 17.02 -1.24 -3.67
C MET A 15 16.62 -0.26 -4.78
N SER A 16 17.40 0.81 -4.92
CA SER A 16 17.13 1.90 -5.88
C SER A 16 17.37 1.54 -7.34
N ASP A 17 18.05 0.43 -7.61
CA ASP A 17 18.32 -0.12 -8.94
C ASP A 17 17.16 -0.95 -9.52
N HIS A 18 16.17 -1.29 -8.68
CA HIS A 18 14.98 -2.04 -9.07
C HIS A 18 13.77 -1.11 -9.19
N VAL A 19 13.06 -1.20 -10.31
CA VAL A 19 11.78 -0.53 -10.55
C VAL A 19 10.69 -1.19 -9.70
N SER A 20 9.88 -0.38 -9.02
CA SER A 20 8.72 -0.84 -8.24
C SER A 20 7.40 -0.35 -8.83
N SER A 21 6.27 -0.95 -8.43
CA SER A 21 4.94 -0.51 -8.86
C SER A 21 4.66 0.95 -8.46
N SER A 22 5.13 1.39 -7.30
CA SER A 22 4.99 2.80 -6.86
C SER A 22 5.71 3.75 -7.80
N PHE A 23 6.92 3.39 -8.26
CA PHE A 23 7.66 4.18 -9.22
C PHE A 23 6.97 4.20 -10.59
N VAL A 24 6.49 3.06 -11.08
CA VAL A 24 5.69 2.97 -12.33
C VAL A 24 4.46 3.88 -12.25
N LYS A 25 3.69 3.80 -11.16
CA LYS A 25 2.51 4.67 -10.92
C LYS A 25 2.88 6.15 -10.88
N ALA A 26 4.02 6.50 -10.29
CA ALA A 26 4.50 7.88 -10.24
C ALA A 26 4.96 8.38 -11.62
N VAL A 27 5.65 7.55 -12.41
CA VAL A 27 6.07 7.86 -13.79
C VAL A 27 4.87 8.01 -14.72
N ALA A 28 3.77 7.28 -14.51
CA ALA A 28 2.52 7.47 -15.24
C ALA A 28 1.91 8.87 -15.06
N LYS A 29 2.12 9.47 -13.90
CA LYS A 29 1.51 10.77 -13.52
C LYS A 29 2.46 11.96 -13.71
N HIS A 30 3.77 11.70 -13.70
CA HIS A 30 4.78 12.76 -13.60
C HIS A 30 5.97 12.48 -14.53
N SER A 31 6.88 13.46 -14.63
CA SER A 31 8.22 13.20 -15.19
C SER A 31 9.00 12.22 -14.29
N ILE A 32 9.95 11.51 -14.86
CA ILE A 32 10.78 10.53 -14.13
C ILE A 32 11.52 11.20 -12.98
N GLN A 33 12.11 12.40 -13.20
CA GLN A 33 12.81 13.15 -12.14
C GLN A 33 11.88 13.47 -10.95
N ARG A 34 10.61 13.82 -11.23
CA ARG A 34 9.63 14.07 -10.18
C ARG A 34 9.21 12.78 -9.47
N ALA A 35 9.09 11.68 -10.22
CA ALA A 35 8.77 10.36 -9.66
C ALA A 35 9.87 9.82 -8.74
N MET A 36 11.14 10.21 -8.95
CA MET A 36 12.27 9.83 -8.10
C MET A 36 12.31 10.58 -6.76
N LYS A 37 11.54 11.66 -6.61
CA LYS A 37 11.54 12.42 -5.35
C LYS A 37 10.92 11.58 -4.23
N LYS A 38 11.68 11.41 -3.14
CA LYS A 38 11.17 10.81 -1.91
C LYS A 38 10.30 11.81 -1.17
N PHE A 39 9.25 11.34 -0.54
CA PHE A 39 8.35 12.12 0.31
C PHE A 39 8.29 11.46 1.68
N ASP A 40 8.11 12.27 2.71
CA ASP A 40 7.85 11.76 4.04
C ASP A 40 6.47 11.06 4.07
N PRO A 41 6.33 9.98 4.85
CA PRO A 41 5.06 9.28 4.95
C PRO A 41 3.98 10.20 5.54
N THR A 42 2.83 10.23 4.90
CA THR A 42 1.66 10.95 5.42
C THR A 42 0.93 10.11 6.48
N PRO A 43 0.11 10.71 7.37
CA PRO A 43 -0.72 9.93 8.31
C PRO A 43 -1.54 8.83 7.64
N ALA A 44 -2.04 9.07 6.44
CA ALA A 44 -2.79 8.07 5.68
C ALA A 44 -1.91 6.88 5.23
N LEU A 45 -0.64 7.11 4.91
CA LEU A 45 0.31 6.05 4.57
C LEU A 45 0.71 5.27 5.83
N ILE A 46 0.90 5.95 6.96
CA ILE A 46 1.19 5.30 8.25
C ILE A 46 0.03 4.39 8.66
N PHE A 47 -1.20 4.89 8.57
CA PHE A 47 -2.40 4.09 8.85
C PHE A 47 -2.50 2.87 7.91
N GLY A 48 -2.25 3.07 6.61
CA GLY A 48 -2.23 1.98 5.63
C GLY A 48 -1.19 0.91 5.98
N ASP A 49 0.05 1.31 6.30
CA ASP A 49 1.12 0.42 6.71
C ASP A 49 0.77 -0.36 8.01
N ALA A 50 0.15 0.30 8.98
CA ALA A 50 -0.34 -0.34 10.19
C ALA A 50 -1.43 -1.38 9.90
N MET A 51 -2.39 -1.04 9.04
CA MET A 51 -3.47 -1.95 8.62
C MET A 51 -2.91 -3.18 7.90
N HIS A 52 -2.04 -2.99 6.89
CA HIS A 52 -1.42 -4.10 6.16
C HIS A 52 -0.66 -5.01 7.12
N THR A 53 0.24 -4.44 7.94
CA THR A 53 1.01 -5.23 8.91
C THR A 53 0.10 -6.01 9.89
N TYR A 54 -1.00 -5.39 10.35
CA TYR A 54 -1.95 -6.06 11.24
C TYR A 54 -2.69 -7.21 10.54
N PHE A 55 -2.98 -7.10 9.25
CA PHE A 55 -3.70 -8.13 8.47
C PHE A 55 -2.80 -9.33 8.15
N GLU A 56 -1.52 -9.08 7.98
CA GLU A 56 -0.54 -10.02 7.47
C GLU A 56 0.29 -10.68 8.58
N ASP A 57 0.86 -9.90 9.48
CA ASP A 57 1.69 -10.40 10.59
C ASP A 57 1.43 -9.64 11.89
N ARG A 58 0.65 -10.26 12.79
CA ARG A 58 0.35 -9.73 14.12
C ARG A 58 1.60 -9.53 15.00
N LEU A 59 2.60 -10.37 14.85
CA LEU A 59 3.83 -10.26 15.62
C LEU A 59 4.70 -9.10 15.11
N ALA A 60 4.76 -8.91 13.81
CA ALA A 60 5.40 -7.74 13.22
C ALA A 60 4.67 -6.45 13.61
N PHE A 61 3.34 -6.48 13.63
CA PHE A 61 2.55 -5.33 14.08
C PHE A 61 2.90 -4.89 15.50
N VAL A 62 2.89 -5.80 16.46
CA VAL A 62 3.22 -5.49 17.87
C VAL A 62 4.67 -4.99 18.05
N ARG A 63 5.58 -5.42 17.18
CA ARG A 63 6.97 -4.93 17.21
C ARG A 63 7.11 -3.53 16.64
N ARG A 64 6.38 -3.22 15.54
CA ARG A 64 6.51 -1.98 14.77
C ARG A 64 5.61 -0.85 15.25
N PHE A 65 4.46 -1.17 15.83
CA PHE A 65 3.44 -0.19 16.18
C PHE A 65 3.18 -0.20 17.69
N VAL A 66 3.03 1.00 18.26
CA VAL A 66 2.65 1.22 19.64
C VAL A 66 1.37 2.05 19.67
N VAL A 67 0.40 1.57 20.43
CA VAL A 67 -0.90 2.24 20.55
C VAL A 67 -0.83 3.30 21.63
N PHE A 68 -1.11 4.54 21.27
CA PHE A 68 -1.33 5.63 22.22
C PHE A 68 -2.78 5.59 22.72
N ASP A 69 -2.97 5.02 23.90
CA ASP A 69 -4.26 4.98 24.57
C ASP A 69 -4.35 6.15 25.57
N ASP A 70 -5.18 7.11 25.26
CA ASP A 70 -5.42 8.30 26.10
C ASP A 70 -6.73 8.23 26.88
N THR A 71 -7.42 7.10 26.85
CA THR A 71 -8.76 6.93 27.46
C THR A 71 -8.76 7.27 28.95
N GLU A 72 -7.79 6.74 29.70
CA GLU A 72 -7.74 6.95 31.17
C GLU A 72 -7.42 8.41 31.52
N ILE A 73 -6.46 9.03 30.84
CA ILE A 73 -6.09 10.43 31.14
C ILE A 73 -7.22 11.38 30.75
N VAL A 74 -7.92 11.12 29.64
CA VAL A 74 -9.09 11.90 29.23
C VAL A 74 -10.21 11.75 30.25
N ALA A 75 -10.54 10.54 30.67
CA ALA A 75 -11.55 10.29 31.69
C ALA A 75 -11.24 11.01 33.00
N LYS A 76 -10.00 10.94 33.49
CA LYS A 76 -9.54 11.62 34.72
C LYS A 76 -9.65 13.14 34.60
N ILE A 77 -9.28 13.71 33.46
CA ILE A 77 -9.42 15.17 33.25
C ILE A 77 -10.88 15.60 33.29
N LEU A 78 -11.77 14.87 32.63
CA LEU A 78 -13.19 15.18 32.55
C LEU A 78 -13.91 14.97 33.92
N GLU A 79 -13.46 13.98 34.71
CA GLU A 79 -13.99 13.80 36.06
C GLU A 79 -13.64 14.99 37.01
N GLN A 80 -12.41 15.50 36.89
CA GLN A 80 -11.97 16.65 37.70
C GLN A 80 -12.50 18.00 37.21
N ARG A 81 -12.70 18.13 35.88
CA ARG A 81 -13.06 19.37 35.20
C ARG A 81 -14.04 19.09 34.04
N PRO A 82 -15.31 18.79 34.37
CA PRO A 82 -16.31 18.41 33.37
C PRO A 82 -16.63 19.52 32.34
N GLU A 83 -16.26 20.76 32.62
CA GLU A 83 -16.43 21.91 31.73
C GLU A 83 -15.43 21.93 30.56
N ILE A 84 -14.39 21.12 30.61
CA ILE A 84 -13.37 21.09 29.56
C ILE A 84 -13.92 20.36 28.32
N SER A 85 -14.05 21.09 27.23
CA SER A 85 -14.49 20.53 25.94
C SER A 85 -13.40 19.82 25.15
N VAL A 86 -12.11 20.14 25.40
CA VAL A 86 -10.96 19.61 24.67
C VAL A 86 -9.86 19.18 25.65
N PRO A 87 -9.94 17.97 26.24
CA PRO A 87 -8.95 17.45 27.19
C PRO A 87 -7.50 17.46 26.68
N SER A 88 -7.29 17.22 25.38
CA SER A 88 -5.96 17.21 24.74
C SER A 88 -5.22 18.56 24.78
N MET A 89 -5.92 19.66 25.07
CA MET A 89 -5.31 20.97 25.22
C MET A 89 -4.77 21.23 26.65
N THR A 90 -5.10 20.38 27.60
CA THR A 90 -4.67 20.54 29.00
C THR A 90 -3.18 20.23 29.19
N ARG A 91 -2.61 20.77 30.28
CA ARG A 91 -1.22 20.50 30.64
C ARG A 91 -1.01 19.04 31.01
N GLU A 92 -1.94 18.45 31.71
CA GLU A 92 -1.91 17.07 32.20
C GLU A 92 -1.86 16.10 30.99
N TYR A 93 -2.72 16.32 30.00
CA TYR A 93 -2.70 15.52 28.77
C TYR A 93 -1.38 15.64 28.01
N LYS A 94 -0.88 16.87 27.85
CA LYS A 94 0.38 17.12 27.15
C LYS A 94 1.58 16.48 27.86
N THR A 95 1.58 16.50 29.20
CA THR A 95 2.62 15.81 29.99
C THR A 95 2.54 14.30 29.78
N PHE A 96 1.35 13.71 29.91
CA PHE A 96 1.12 12.28 29.69
C PHE A 96 1.57 11.86 28.29
N LYS A 97 1.20 12.63 27.26
CA LYS A 97 1.60 12.37 25.88
C LYS A 97 3.13 12.44 25.71
N ALA A 98 3.78 13.43 26.28
CA ALA A 98 5.24 13.58 26.21
C ALA A 98 5.98 12.43 26.92
N GLU A 99 5.48 11.96 28.07
CA GLU A 99 6.04 10.80 28.78
C GLU A 99 5.88 9.52 27.95
N PHE A 100 4.71 9.33 27.33
CA PHE A 100 4.49 8.22 26.41
C PHE A 100 5.47 8.28 25.21
N GLU A 101 5.58 9.42 24.53
CA GLU A 101 6.47 9.61 23.39
C GLU A 101 7.94 9.32 23.73
N GLN A 102 8.38 9.63 24.95
CA GLN A 102 9.72 9.29 25.44
C GLN A 102 9.93 7.78 25.68
N SER A 103 8.87 7.04 25.90
CA SER A 103 8.92 5.58 26.10
C SER A 103 8.93 4.78 24.78
N VAL A 104 8.58 5.42 23.67
CA VAL A 104 8.52 4.80 22.34
C VAL A 104 9.94 4.64 21.79
N LYS A 105 10.25 3.48 21.25
CA LYS A 105 11.55 3.20 20.63
C LYS A 105 11.65 3.86 19.25
N ASP A 106 12.88 4.17 18.81
CA ASP A 106 13.15 4.84 17.52
C ASP A 106 12.64 4.07 16.30
N ASP A 107 12.52 2.74 16.40
CA ASP A 107 12.05 1.85 15.35
C ASP A 107 10.53 1.58 15.40
N GLN A 108 9.83 2.21 16.34
CA GLN A 108 8.40 2.06 16.50
C GLN A 108 7.62 3.27 15.99
N THR A 109 6.44 2.99 15.44
CA THR A 109 5.50 4.01 14.98
C THR A 109 4.29 4.06 15.91
N VAL A 110 3.91 5.27 16.30
CA VAL A 110 2.75 5.49 17.17
C VAL A 110 1.48 5.57 16.32
N ILE A 111 0.46 4.81 16.73
CA ILE A 111 -0.92 4.94 16.26
C ILE A 111 -1.84 5.22 17.43
N THR A 112 -2.96 5.86 17.18
CA THR A 112 -3.96 6.15 18.22
C THR A 112 -4.82 4.93 18.53
N GLN A 113 -5.45 4.92 19.71
CA GLN A 113 -6.44 3.90 20.10
C GLN A 113 -7.60 3.83 19.08
N TYR A 114 -8.01 4.98 18.55
CA TYR A 114 -9.05 5.05 17.52
C TYR A 114 -8.62 4.36 16.22
N GLU A 115 -7.39 4.58 15.78
CA GLU A 115 -6.84 3.92 14.58
C GLU A 115 -6.72 2.40 14.80
N MET A 116 -6.29 1.98 15.99
CA MET A 116 -6.23 0.56 16.33
C MET A 116 -7.62 -0.10 16.27
N GLN A 117 -8.62 0.51 16.91
CA GLN A 117 -10.00 0.01 16.84
C GLN A 117 -10.53 -0.03 15.40
N SER A 118 -10.23 1.00 14.60
CA SER A 118 -10.61 1.03 13.18
C SER A 118 -10.00 -0.15 12.43
N ILE A 119 -8.71 -0.44 12.62
CA ILE A 119 -8.01 -1.57 12.00
C ILE A 119 -8.65 -2.91 12.40
N GLU A 120 -9.03 -3.08 13.67
CA GLU A 120 -9.71 -4.29 14.14
C GLU A 120 -11.09 -4.50 13.47
N TYR A 121 -11.88 -3.43 13.35
CA TYR A 121 -13.17 -3.48 12.67
C TYR A 121 -13.01 -3.74 11.16
N MET A 122 -12.01 -3.13 10.53
CA MET A 122 -11.66 -3.37 9.13
C MET A 122 -11.26 -4.84 8.90
N TYR A 123 -10.42 -5.40 9.78
CA TYR A 123 -10.04 -6.80 9.69
C TYR A 123 -11.25 -7.73 9.80
N LYS A 124 -12.11 -7.48 10.78
CA LYS A 124 -13.33 -8.25 10.94
C LYS A 124 -14.21 -8.16 9.69
N SER A 125 -14.42 -6.98 9.15
CA SER A 125 -15.20 -6.78 7.92
C SER A 125 -14.60 -7.53 6.73
N ALA A 126 -13.28 -7.54 6.59
CA ALA A 126 -12.62 -8.30 5.53
C ALA A 126 -12.81 -9.80 5.70
N VAL A 127 -12.63 -10.34 6.92
CA VAL A 127 -12.82 -11.78 7.21
C VAL A 127 -14.26 -12.21 6.98
N ASP A 128 -15.24 -11.38 7.34
CA ASP A 128 -16.68 -11.66 7.16
C ASP A 128 -17.16 -11.47 5.70
N ASN A 129 -16.31 -10.96 4.80
CA ASN A 129 -16.68 -10.70 3.41
C ASN A 129 -16.82 -12.00 2.61
N THR A 130 -18.03 -12.32 2.17
CA THR A 130 -18.31 -13.57 1.45
C THR A 130 -17.62 -13.67 0.09
N GLY A 131 -17.39 -12.55 -0.60
CA GLY A 131 -16.62 -12.51 -1.85
C GLY A 131 -15.17 -12.89 -1.61
N LEU A 132 -14.57 -12.37 -0.53
CA LEU A 132 -13.22 -12.75 -0.14
C LEU A 132 -13.15 -14.21 0.31
N GLN A 133 -14.10 -14.68 1.11
CA GLN A 133 -14.16 -16.08 1.54
C GLN A 133 -14.22 -17.04 0.35
N SER A 134 -14.95 -16.68 -0.72
CA SER A 134 -15.03 -17.52 -1.93
C SER A 134 -13.70 -17.65 -2.67
N ILE A 135 -12.80 -16.65 -2.56
CA ILE A 135 -11.47 -16.71 -3.15
C ILE A 135 -10.57 -17.68 -2.35
N TYR A 136 -10.75 -17.76 -1.04
CA TYR A 136 -9.94 -18.63 -0.17
C TYR A 136 -10.41 -20.09 -0.12
N GLN A 137 -11.61 -20.42 -0.61
CA GLN A 137 -12.25 -21.73 -0.38
C GLN A 137 -11.41 -22.94 -0.82
N ASP A 138 -10.51 -22.77 -1.80
CA ASP A 138 -9.67 -23.82 -2.37
C ASP A 138 -8.20 -23.75 -1.90
N PHE A 139 -7.93 -22.99 -0.83
CA PHE A 139 -6.58 -22.75 -0.30
C PHE A 139 -6.51 -23.02 1.20
N ASP A 140 -5.46 -23.69 1.62
CA ASP A 140 -5.14 -23.92 3.03
C ASP A 140 -4.23 -22.80 3.56
N HIS A 141 -3.97 -22.80 4.87
CA HIS A 141 -3.10 -21.80 5.51
C HIS A 141 -1.69 -21.77 4.92
N ASP A 142 -1.15 -22.92 4.56
CA ASP A 142 0.21 -23.04 4.00
C ASP A 142 0.31 -22.54 2.56
N ASP A 143 -0.84 -22.34 1.89
CA ASP A 143 -0.94 -21.76 0.55
C ASP A 143 -0.95 -20.23 0.57
N ILE A 144 -0.84 -19.60 1.74
CA ILE A 144 -0.90 -18.14 1.92
C ILE A 144 0.50 -17.60 2.17
N TRP A 145 0.95 -16.70 1.30
CA TRP A 145 2.20 -15.96 1.44
C TRP A 145 1.93 -14.47 1.61
N ASP A 146 2.29 -13.93 2.76
CA ASP A 146 2.13 -12.52 3.09
C ASP A 146 3.47 -11.78 2.94
N GLU A 147 3.47 -10.62 2.28
CA GLU A 147 4.61 -9.72 2.13
C GLU A 147 5.88 -10.36 1.51
N TYR A 148 5.75 -11.47 0.78
CA TYR A 148 6.88 -12.04 0.05
C TYR A 148 7.41 -11.06 -0.99
N SER A 149 8.73 -10.91 -1.01
CA SER A 149 9.41 -10.01 -1.95
C SER A 149 10.03 -10.79 -3.10
N PHE A 150 9.77 -10.32 -4.30
CA PHE A 150 10.28 -10.91 -5.54
C PHE A 150 11.17 -9.90 -6.26
N LEU A 151 12.37 -10.32 -6.61
CA LEU A 151 13.35 -9.50 -7.30
C LEU A 151 13.82 -10.20 -8.58
N THR A 152 13.84 -9.48 -9.70
CA THR A 152 14.45 -10.01 -10.92
C THR A 152 15.97 -10.14 -10.74
N ASN A 153 16.56 -11.19 -11.30
CA ASN A 153 18.00 -11.44 -11.22
C ASN A 153 18.76 -10.73 -12.34
N GLU A 154 18.07 -10.54 -13.46
CA GLU A 154 18.63 -9.97 -14.68
C GLU A 154 17.67 -8.90 -15.22
N PRO A 155 18.20 -7.87 -15.86
CA PRO A 155 17.38 -6.85 -16.46
C PRO A 155 16.60 -7.43 -17.67
N ASP A 156 15.42 -6.86 -17.90
CA ASP A 156 14.63 -7.14 -19.11
C ASP A 156 15.25 -6.48 -20.37
N PHE A 157 14.55 -6.57 -21.49
CA PHE A 157 15.00 -5.98 -22.76
C PHE A 157 15.04 -4.43 -22.76
N HIS A 158 14.44 -3.77 -21.74
CA HIS A 158 14.59 -2.34 -21.48
C HIS A 158 15.77 -2.01 -20.55
N GLY A 159 16.55 -2.99 -20.14
CA GLY A 159 17.65 -2.82 -19.18
C GLY A 159 17.20 -2.56 -17.74
N LEU A 160 15.99 -3.00 -17.38
CA LEU A 160 15.37 -2.74 -16.07
C LEU A 160 15.29 -3.99 -15.22
N ASN A 161 15.69 -3.85 -13.96
CA ASN A 161 15.40 -4.80 -12.89
C ASN A 161 14.12 -4.39 -12.15
N TYR A 162 13.39 -5.35 -11.62
CA TYR A 162 12.10 -5.14 -10.98
C TYR A 162 12.04 -5.75 -9.60
N ARG A 163 11.25 -5.12 -8.73
CA ARG A 163 10.87 -5.67 -7.43
C ARG A 163 9.38 -5.52 -7.21
N VAL A 164 8.77 -6.57 -6.67
CA VAL A 164 7.38 -6.57 -6.22
C VAL A 164 7.27 -7.17 -4.84
N ARG A 165 6.32 -6.67 -4.08
CA ARG A 165 5.90 -7.20 -2.80
C ARG A 165 4.39 -7.07 -2.75
N PRO A 166 3.65 -8.12 -3.14
CA PRO A 166 2.21 -8.17 -2.95
C PRO A 166 1.88 -8.25 -1.47
N ASP A 167 0.74 -7.71 -1.08
CA ASP A 167 0.26 -7.79 0.29
C ASP A 167 0.01 -9.25 0.67
N ARG A 168 -0.71 -9.99 -0.20
CA ARG A 168 -0.98 -11.42 -0.03
C ARG A 168 -1.02 -12.15 -1.35
N LEU A 169 -0.43 -13.33 -1.36
CA LEU A 169 -0.48 -14.30 -2.46
C LEU A 169 -1.19 -15.57 -1.98
N LEU A 170 -2.02 -16.13 -2.85
CA LEU A 170 -2.42 -17.52 -2.72
C LEU A 170 -1.61 -18.32 -3.73
N VAL A 171 -1.02 -19.42 -3.28
CA VAL A 171 -0.08 -20.22 -4.06
C VAL A 171 -0.58 -21.65 -4.23
N LYS A 172 -0.21 -22.28 -5.35
CA LYS A 172 -0.36 -23.72 -5.57
C LYS A 172 0.95 -24.24 -6.15
N ASP A 173 1.44 -25.35 -5.62
CA ASP A 173 2.73 -25.93 -6.04
C ASP A 173 3.87 -24.88 -6.01
N GLU A 174 3.91 -24.08 -4.96
CA GLU A 174 4.87 -22.96 -4.76
C GLU A 174 4.83 -21.88 -5.86
N GLN A 175 3.75 -21.80 -6.64
CA GLN A 175 3.54 -20.76 -7.65
C GLN A 175 2.39 -19.84 -7.25
N PRO A 176 2.56 -18.51 -7.31
CA PRO A 176 1.47 -17.57 -7.12
C PRO A 176 0.37 -17.79 -8.16
N VAL A 177 -0.88 -17.92 -7.70
CA VAL A 177 -2.04 -18.09 -8.59
C VAL A 177 -3.10 -17.02 -8.37
N VAL A 178 -3.12 -16.37 -7.19
CA VAL A 178 -3.99 -15.24 -6.87
C VAL A 178 -3.19 -14.17 -6.15
N ILE A 179 -3.48 -12.92 -6.44
CA ILE A 179 -2.94 -11.75 -5.74
C ILE A 179 -4.10 -11.03 -5.04
N ILE A 180 -3.97 -10.78 -3.75
CA ILE A 180 -4.90 -9.97 -2.95
C ILE A 180 -4.15 -8.74 -2.49
N ASP A 181 -4.77 -7.57 -2.68
CA ASP A 181 -4.20 -6.26 -2.35
C ASP A 181 -5.21 -5.48 -1.50
N TRP A 182 -4.81 -5.17 -0.26
CA TRP A 182 -5.65 -4.50 0.72
C TRP A 182 -5.68 -2.99 0.47
N LYS A 183 -6.85 -2.41 0.46
CA LYS A 183 -7.02 -0.97 0.27
C LYS A 183 -7.90 -0.35 1.34
N SER A 184 -7.30 0.43 2.24
CA SER A 184 -8.09 1.31 3.10
C SER A 184 -8.70 2.43 2.27
N CYS A 185 -10.00 2.64 2.39
CA CYS A 185 -10.73 3.66 1.64
C CYS A 185 -11.69 4.44 2.56
N ARG A 186 -12.25 5.51 2.03
CA ARG A 186 -13.29 6.28 2.71
C ARG A 186 -14.68 5.69 2.47
N ASP A 187 -14.88 5.10 1.29
CA ASP A 187 -16.15 4.56 0.82
C ASP A 187 -15.83 3.38 -0.10
N ALA A 188 -16.27 2.18 0.27
CA ALA A 188 -16.02 0.94 -0.47
C ALA A 188 -17.07 0.67 -1.56
N SER A 189 -17.99 1.61 -1.84
CA SER A 189 -18.90 1.48 -2.97
C SER A 189 -18.14 1.41 -4.29
N GLU A 190 -18.70 0.70 -5.28
CA GLU A 190 -18.12 0.59 -6.62
C GLU A 190 -17.79 1.96 -7.22
N ARG A 191 -18.71 2.93 -7.06
CA ARG A 191 -18.52 4.29 -7.61
C ARG A 191 -17.30 4.99 -7.00
N ALA A 192 -17.16 4.95 -5.68
CA ALA A 192 -16.08 5.63 -4.98
C ALA A 192 -14.75 4.93 -5.21
N PHE A 193 -14.72 3.60 -5.12
CA PHE A 193 -13.52 2.82 -5.38
C PHE A 193 -13.04 2.96 -6.82
N ARG A 194 -13.94 3.01 -7.81
CA ARG A 194 -13.60 3.27 -9.22
C ARG A 194 -12.90 4.63 -9.42
N ALA A 195 -13.32 5.66 -8.67
CA ALA A 195 -12.65 6.97 -8.71
C ALA A 195 -11.23 6.89 -8.13
N ASP A 196 -11.06 6.23 -6.98
CA ASP A 196 -9.75 6.00 -6.36
C ASP A 196 -8.87 5.09 -7.21
N PHE A 197 -9.41 4.06 -7.83
CA PHE A 197 -8.71 3.14 -8.71
C PHE A 197 -7.95 3.88 -9.82
N TRP A 198 -8.61 4.77 -10.53
CA TRP A 198 -7.97 5.59 -11.57
C TRP A 198 -7.07 6.68 -11.01
N LYS A 199 -7.47 7.33 -9.93
CA LYS A 199 -6.67 8.36 -9.27
C LYS A 199 -5.34 7.83 -8.78
N PHE A 200 -5.31 6.64 -8.21
CA PHE A 200 -4.10 6.04 -7.64
C PHE A 200 -3.38 5.09 -8.59
N ARG A 201 -3.91 4.91 -9.81
CA ARG A 201 -3.33 4.03 -10.84
C ARG A 201 -3.16 2.59 -10.32
N TYR A 202 -4.23 2.07 -9.75
CA TYR A 202 -4.26 0.68 -9.30
C TYR A 202 -4.20 -0.29 -10.50
N ASP A 203 -4.75 0.10 -11.65
CA ASP A 203 -4.59 -0.59 -12.92
C ASP A 203 -3.13 -0.95 -13.25
N LEU A 204 -2.22 0.00 -13.09
CA LEU A 204 -0.79 -0.22 -13.32
C LEU A 204 -0.13 -1.07 -12.21
N GLN A 205 -0.64 -1.04 -10.98
CA GLN A 205 -0.16 -1.91 -9.92
C GLN A 205 -0.47 -3.37 -10.24
N ALA A 206 -1.73 -3.66 -10.63
CA ALA A 206 -2.13 -5.00 -11.04
C ALA A 206 -1.34 -5.48 -12.24
N ALA A 207 -1.25 -4.68 -13.31
CA ALA A 207 -0.49 -5.03 -14.50
C ALA A 207 0.98 -5.34 -14.17
N PHE A 208 1.61 -4.52 -13.31
CA PHE A 208 3.01 -4.69 -12.92
C PHE A 208 3.24 -5.97 -12.12
N TYR A 209 2.39 -6.25 -11.13
CA TYR A 209 2.51 -7.44 -10.30
C TYR A 209 2.19 -8.72 -11.10
N CYS A 210 1.10 -8.72 -11.84
CA CYS A 210 0.69 -9.87 -12.64
C CYS A 210 1.71 -10.19 -13.74
N ASN A 211 2.28 -9.17 -14.39
CA ASN A 211 3.31 -9.37 -15.40
C ASN A 211 4.59 -10.01 -14.84
N LEU A 212 5.01 -9.63 -13.61
CA LEU A 212 6.23 -10.16 -13.00
C LEU A 212 6.05 -11.52 -12.34
N LEU A 213 4.87 -11.77 -11.79
CA LEU A 213 4.55 -13.02 -11.07
C LEU A 213 3.87 -14.05 -11.97
N GLU A 214 3.63 -13.72 -13.24
CA GLU A 214 2.94 -14.56 -14.23
C GLU A 214 1.54 -15.00 -13.79
N VAL A 215 0.87 -14.16 -12.96
CA VAL A 215 -0.51 -14.37 -12.51
C VAL A 215 -1.46 -13.71 -13.49
N PRO A 216 -2.54 -14.39 -13.95
CA PRO A 216 -3.57 -13.75 -14.77
C PRO A 216 -4.18 -12.53 -14.07
N MET A 217 -4.45 -11.44 -14.80
CA MET A 217 -4.93 -10.19 -14.18
C MET A 217 -6.36 -10.28 -13.64
N ASP A 218 -7.16 -11.24 -14.07
CA ASP A 218 -8.47 -11.55 -13.50
C ASP A 218 -8.37 -12.26 -12.12
N GLN A 219 -7.18 -12.76 -11.78
CA GLN A 219 -6.82 -13.31 -10.47
C GLN A 219 -6.16 -12.26 -9.55
N PHE A 220 -6.22 -10.99 -9.92
CA PHE A 220 -5.83 -9.89 -9.04
C PHE A 220 -7.07 -9.28 -8.40
N PHE A 221 -7.14 -9.30 -7.07
CA PHE A 221 -8.27 -8.80 -6.31
C PHE A 221 -7.87 -7.65 -5.39
N TYR A 222 -8.60 -6.54 -5.50
CA TYR A 222 -8.57 -5.46 -4.53
C TYR A 222 -9.64 -5.70 -3.47
N VAL A 223 -9.24 -5.66 -2.22
CA VAL A 223 -10.19 -5.68 -1.09
C VAL A 223 -10.22 -4.27 -0.52
N ALA A 224 -11.22 -3.51 -0.93
CA ALA A 224 -11.46 -2.16 -0.43
C ALA A 224 -12.22 -2.23 0.89
N ILE A 225 -11.71 -1.55 1.93
CA ILE A 225 -12.28 -1.59 3.27
C ILE A 225 -12.39 -0.16 3.81
N GLU A 226 -13.56 0.21 4.26
CA GLU A 226 -13.80 1.51 4.87
C GLU A 226 -13.07 1.62 6.20
N LYS A 227 -12.33 2.72 6.40
CA LYS A 227 -11.56 2.96 7.61
C LYS A 227 -12.38 3.61 8.75
N GLU A 228 -13.65 3.90 8.51
CA GLU A 228 -14.59 4.50 9.45
C GLU A 228 -15.91 3.73 9.39
N PHE A 229 -16.76 3.89 10.42
CA PHE A 229 -18.10 3.29 10.43
C PHE A 229 -18.85 3.62 9.13
N PRO A 230 -19.50 2.63 8.47
CA PRO A 230 -19.82 1.28 8.98
C PRO A 230 -18.76 0.20 8.70
N TYR A 231 -17.55 0.54 8.24
CA TYR A 231 -16.45 -0.39 7.94
C TYR A 231 -16.79 -1.43 6.86
N ASN A 232 -17.60 -1.07 5.89
CA ASN A 232 -17.94 -1.99 4.81
C ASN A 232 -16.70 -2.41 4.03
N SER A 233 -16.73 -3.63 3.51
CA SER A 233 -15.70 -4.14 2.60
C SER A 233 -16.30 -4.62 1.28
N ALA A 234 -15.57 -4.46 0.20
CA ALA A 234 -15.93 -4.92 -1.12
C ALA A 234 -14.72 -5.47 -1.87
N VAL A 235 -14.93 -6.49 -2.69
CA VAL A 235 -13.88 -7.13 -3.50
C VAL A 235 -14.07 -6.73 -4.95
N PHE A 236 -12.98 -6.31 -5.60
CA PHE A 236 -12.97 -5.87 -6.99
C PHE A 236 -11.86 -6.58 -7.77
N SER A 237 -12.12 -6.89 -9.02
CA SER A 237 -11.11 -7.32 -9.99
C SER A 237 -11.23 -6.49 -11.26
N LEU A 238 -10.35 -6.72 -12.22
CA LEU A 238 -10.26 -5.95 -13.46
C LEU A 238 -10.99 -6.65 -14.60
N ASN A 239 -11.81 -5.91 -15.35
CA ASN A 239 -12.35 -6.40 -16.61
C ASN A 239 -11.28 -6.40 -17.72
N GLU A 240 -11.52 -7.17 -18.78
CA GLU A 240 -10.58 -7.37 -19.90
C GLU A 240 -10.11 -6.05 -20.54
N ASP A 241 -11.00 -5.09 -20.75
CA ASP A 241 -10.66 -3.79 -21.33
C ASP A 241 -9.64 -3.03 -20.48
N THR A 242 -9.82 -3.07 -19.15
CA THR A 242 -8.91 -2.43 -18.20
C THR A 242 -7.58 -3.16 -18.17
N GLN A 243 -7.58 -4.49 -18.18
CA GLN A 243 -6.38 -5.33 -18.22
C GLN A 243 -5.53 -5.00 -19.45
N MET A 244 -6.13 -5.03 -20.66
CA MET A 244 -5.43 -4.73 -21.92
C MET A 244 -4.84 -3.31 -21.93
N LYS A 245 -5.58 -2.30 -21.47
CA LYS A 245 -5.11 -0.91 -21.41
C LYS A 245 -3.95 -0.77 -20.43
N ALA A 246 -4.06 -1.37 -19.25
CA ALA A 246 -3.04 -1.30 -18.21
C ALA A 246 -1.73 -1.98 -18.66
N MET A 247 -1.80 -3.16 -19.27
CA MET A 247 -0.63 -3.86 -19.82
C MET A 247 0.07 -3.06 -20.89
N ARG A 248 -0.70 -2.50 -21.84
CA ARG A 248 -0.14 -1.65 -22.89
C ARG A 248 0.54 -0.41 -22.34
N GLU A 249 -0.07 0.25 -21.37
CA GLU A 249 0.50 1.45 -20.75
C GLU A 249 1.73 1.10 -19.92
N LEU A 250 1.73 -0.04 -19.22
CA LEU A 250 2.89 -0.54 -18.48
C LEU A 250 4.11 -0.68 -19.40
N GLU A 251 3.96 -1.27 -20.59
CA GLU A 251 5.06 -1.43 -21.55
C GLU A 251 5.60 -0.08 -22.05
N LEU A 252 4.72 0.89 -22.32
CA LEU A 252 5.15 2.25 -22.68
C LEU A 252 5.93 2.95 -21.55
N ILE A 253 5.54 2.70 -20.30
CA ILE A 253 6.24 3.25 -19.15
C ILE A 253 7.61 2.58 -18.97
N LYS A 254 7.70 1.25 -19.09
CA LYS A 254 8.99 0.53 -19.04
C LYS A 254 9.94 1.04 -20.12
N GLU A 255 9.48 1.15 -21.34
CA GLU A 255 10.26 1.72 -22.45
C GLU A 255 10.78 3.14 -22.14
N ARG A 256 9.91 4.01 -21.58
CA ARG A 256 10.29 5.36 -21.19
C ARG A 256 11.35 5.37 -20.09
N ILE A 257 11.21 4.51 -19.07
CA ILE A 257 12.18 4.40 -17.98
C ILE A 257 13.52 3.89 -18.52
N GLY A 258 13.51 2.89 -19.40
CA GLY A 258 14.72 2.34 -20.04
C GLY A 258 15.47 3.41 -20.85
N LYS A 259 14.78 4.11 -21.75
CA LYS A 259 15.36 5.23 -22.53
C LYS A 259 15.95 6.33 -21.65
N TRP A 260 15.26 6.67 -20.57
CA TRP A 260 15.77 7.67 -19.64
C TRP A 260 17.01 7.17 -18.88
N LYS A 261 17.06 5.89 -18.52
CA LYS A 261 18.22 5.29 -17.85
C LYS A 261 19.46 5.29 -18.75
N GLU A 262 19.29 5.06 -20.04
CA GLU A 262 20.36 5.11 -21.03
C GLU A 262 20.84 6.53 -21.31
N ASN A 263 19.92 7.48 -21.43
CA ASN A 263 20.23 8.89 -21.76
C ASN A 263 19.27 9.83 -21.01
N PRO A 264 19.60 10.21 -19.75
CA PRO A 264 18.78 11.12 -18.96
C PRO A 264 18.66 12.50 -19.61
N SER A 265 17.45 12.85 -20.10
CA SER A 265 17.12 14.14 -20.66
C SER A 265 15.70 14.57 -20.30
N PRO A 266 15.32 15.84 -20.43
CA PRO A 266 13.93 16.27 -20.24
C PRO A 266 12.95 15.50 -21.13
N GLU A 267 13.32 15.25 -22.39
CA GLU A 267 12.50 14.54 -23.37
C GLU A 267 12.28 13.09 -22.96
N THR A 268 13.34 12.36 -22.62
CA THR A 268 13.25 10.96 -22.17
C THR A 268 12.55 10.82 -20.82
N SER A 269 12.54 11.89 -20.00
CA SER A 269 11.84 11.88 -18.72
C SER A 269 10.31 11.99 -18.82
N GLY A 270 9.78 12.27 -20.02
CA GLY A 270 8.35 12.45 -20.24
C GLY A 270 7.85 13.89 -20.08
N LEU A 271 8.76 14.88 -20.09
CA LEU A 271 8.39 16.28 -20.30
C LEU A 271 8.19 16.49 -21.79
N ALA A 272 6.97 16.29 -22.28
CA ALA A 272 6.64 16.59 -23.65
C ALA A 272 6.95 18.06 -23.97
N ASN A 273 7.61 18.29 -25.09
CA ASN A 273 7.89 19.64 -25.60
C ASN A 273 8.64 20.55 -24.60
N ALA A 274 9.60 19.99 -23.84
CA ALA A 274 10.34 20.74 -22.82
C ALA A 274 10.99 22.04 -23.34
N ASN A 275 11.28 22.09 -24.65
CA ASN A 275 11.92 23.23 -25.31
C ASN A 275 10.98 23.99 -26.24
N THR A 276 9.68 23.73 -26.22
CA THR A 276 8.67 24.36 -27.08
C THR A 276 7.46 24.83 -26.28
N ILE A 277 6.73 25.80 -26.84
CA ILE A 277 5.45 26.24 -26.26
C ILE A 277 4.37 25.26 -26.70
N THR A 278 3.68 24.65 -25.72
CA THR A 278 2.48 23.82 -25.97
C THR A 278 1.25 24.65 -25.69
N TYR A 279 0.40 24.83 -26.69
CA TYR A 279 -0.91 25.47 -26.54
C TYR A 279 -1.95 24.42 -26.11
N LEU A 280 -2.67 24.67 -25.01
CA LEU A 280 -3.72 23.80 -24.45
C LEU A 280 -5.10 24.24 -24.93
#